data_6d5a9fd4e0c43e00112b613504ff6199
#
_entry.id   6d5a9fd4e0c43e00112b613504ff6199
#
_cell.length_a   1.000
_cell.length_b   1.000
_cell.length_c   1.000
_cell.angle_alpha   90.00
_cell.angle_beta   90.00
_cell.angle_gamma   90.00
#
_symmetry.space_group_name_H-M   'P 1'
#
loop_
_entity.id
_entity.type
_entity.pdbx_description
1 polymer ?
#
loop_
_entity_poly.entity_id
_entity_poly.type
_entity_poly.pdbx_seq_one_letter_code
_entity_poly.pdbx_strand_id
1 'polypeptide(L)'
;MSQYRTHTCGELRAADAGKTVTLAGWMENVREVGNNFAFVVLRDFYGTTQIVVDSAEMMKTVKGINKESTIAVTGTVRLRESPNAKLATGEIEVVPEKIEILGRCRYNELPFEINRSREADESARLKYRYLDLRNPAVKNNIILRCNVVAALRRAMLDHGFREITTPILTASSPEGARDYLVPARKHPGKFYALPQAPQQFKQLLMTSGFDKYFQIAPCFRDEDARGDRSPGEFYQLDMEMAFASQEDVFAVLEDVLPPIFAKYGTYDIASQPPFRRIPYMEAMDKYGSDKPDLRIDLTVTDISDMVQDTGFEPFVGQIVKAVPVSGCTLTRKQIDTLCADVEVQAGRKPYWLRMDEHGALVGGVAKFFAGKADALREALALTPDTLVLISAGKKTEAQKTAGVMLKMAGALVPGHMDEKRYEFCWIVDFPMFAIGEESGELEFCHNPFSMPNGGLEALLAAERGELDPLTIMAYQYDLVCNGVELSSGAVRNHDPDIMVKAFEMVRLGEDDVKAKFPAMYNAFCYGAPPHAGIAPGVDRMVMLLAGESSIREIIPFPMNKNAQDVMMGAPSTVEQKQLDELHIALVGELEE
;
A
#
# COMPACT_ATOMS: atom_id res chain seq x y z
N MET A 1 -24.74 -26.05 17.67
CA MET A 1 -23.67 -25.92 18.67
C MET A 1 -22.55 -26.89 18.34
N SER A 2 -21.29 -26.51 18.55
CA SER A 2 -20.14 -27.40 18.32
C SER A 2 -20.09 -28.47 19.45
N GLN A 3 -19.63 -29.69 19.14
CA GLN A 3 -19.39 -30.71 20.14
C GLN A 3 -18.31 -30.31 21.16
N TYR A 4 -17.47 -29.32 20.86
CA TYR A 4 -16.36 -28.91 21.71
C TYR A 4 -16.66 -27.70 22.59
N ARG A 5 -17.68 -26.89 22.28
CA ARG A 5 -18.03 -25.71 23.07
C ARG A 5 -19.50 -25.33 22.93
N THR A 6 -20.08 -24.85 24.02
CA THR A 6 -21.43 -24.27 24.06
C THR A 6 -21.39 -22.75 23.87
N HIS A 7 -20.32 -22.08 24.34
CA HIS A 7 -20.11 -20.65 24.31
C HIS A 7 -18.69 -20.31 23.86
N THR A 8 -18.48 -19.09 23.40
CA THR A 8 -17.14 -18.54 23.10
C THR A 8 -16.54 -17.88 24.33
N CYS A 9 -15.20 -17.70 24.33
CA CYS A 9 -14.51 -17.06 25.46
C CYS A 9 -14.78 -15.54 25.56
N GLY A 10 -15.48 -14.94 24.62
CA GLY A 10 -15.78 -13.51 24.60
C GLY A 10 -17.24 -13.14 24.89
N GLU A 11 -18.17 -14.12 24.94
CA GLU A 11 -19.61 -13.79 24.94
C GLU A 11 -20.28 -13.80 26.33
N LEU A 12 -19.70 -14.47 27.32
CA LEU A 12 -20.29 -14.57 28.64
C LEU A 12 -20.34 -13.22 29.38
N ARG A 13 -21.45 -13.00 30.09
CA ARG A 13 -21.73 -11.78 30.89
C ARG A 13 -22.25 -12.11 32.26
N ALA A 14 -22.42 -11.12 33.12
CA ALA A 14 -22.97 -11.28 34.49
C ALA A 14 -24.33 -12.03 34.51
N ALA A 15 -25.16 -11.83 33.47
CA ALA A 15 -26.47 -12.54 33.34
C ALA A 15 -26.33 -14.04 33.08
N ASP A 16 -25.16 -14.55 32.80
CA ASP A 16 -24.89 -15.97 32.59
C ASP A 16 -24.47 -16.69 33.87
N ALA A 17 -24.35 -15.99 35.00
CA ALA A 17 -24.00 -16.56 36.28
C ALA A 17 -24.97 -17.70 36.65
N GLY A 18 -24.42 -18.83 37.12
CA GLY A 18 -25.15 -20.05 37.45
C GLY A 18 -25.34 -21.02 36.27
N LYS A 19 -25.03 -20.63 35.04
CA LYS A 19 -25.10 -21.55 33.88
C LYS A 19 -23.88 -22.46 33.84
N THR A 20 -24.10 -23.72 33.49
CA THR A 20 -23.00 -24.64 33.12
C THR A 20 -22.69 -24.45 31.64
N VAL A 21 -21.42 -24.15 31.32
CA VAL A 21 -20.93 -23.90 29.97
C VAL A 21 -19.70 -24.76 29.66
N THR A 22 -19.47 -25.00 28.39
CA THR A 22 -18.21 -25.54 27.86
C THR A 22 -17.55 -24.51 27.00
N LEU A 23 -16.34 -24.07 27.34
CA LEU A 23 -15.46 -23.18 26.58
C LEU A 23 -14.30 -24.00 26.01
N ALA A 24 -13.82 -23.61 24.81
CA ALA A 24 -12.62 -24.22 24.24
C ALA A 24 -11.71 -23.13 23.64
N GLY A 25 -10.42 -23.25 23.91
CA GLY A 25 -9.45 -22.26 23.45
C GLY A 25 -8.01 -22.59 23.85
N TRP A 26 -7.14 -21.65 23.71
CA TRP A 26 -5.73 -21.72 24.12
C TRP A 26 -5.56 -21.27 25.56
N MET A 27 -4.80 -22.02 26.34
CA MET A 27 -4.36 -21.64 27.68
C MET A 27 -3.27 -20.58 27.59
N GLU A 28 -3.66 -19.31 27.57
CA GLU A 28 -2.77 -18.17 27.33
C GLU A 28 -1.83 -17.93 28.52
N ASN A 29 -2.37 -17.94 29.72
CA ASN A 29 -1.61 -17.68 30.93
C ASN A 29 -2.16 -18.47 32.13
N VAL A 30 -1.27 -18.83 33.03
CA VAL A 30 -1.59 -19.46 34.29
C VAL A 30 -0.93 -18.66 35.41
N ARG A 31 -1.73 -18.15 36.34
CA ARG A 31 -1.25 -17.48 37.56
C ARG A 31 -1.57 -18.32 38.77
N GLU A 32 -0.57 -19.00 39.31
CA GLU A 32 -0.68 -19.75 40.53
C GLU A 32 -0.73 -18.82 41.76
N VAL A 33 -1.64 -19.07 42.69
CA VAL A 33 -1.83 -18.29 43.93
C VAL A 33 -1.64 -19.19 45.16
N GLY A 34 -1.20 -20.39 44.97
CA GLY A 34 -0.96 -21.37 46.00
C GLY A 34 -0.84 -22.78 45.44
N ASN A 35 -0.70 -23.78 46.29
CA ASN A 35 -0.45 -25.15 45.84
C ASN A 35 -1.62 -25.75 45.03
N ASN A 36 -2.87 -25.38 45.37
CA ASN A 36 -4.07 -25.93 44.75
C ASN A 36 -5.00 -24.87 44.16
N PHE A 37 -4.51 -23.67 43.89
CA PHE A 37 -5.34 -22.58 43.38
C PHE A 37 -4.60 -21.80 42.28
N ALA A 38 -5.24 -21.63 41.14
CA ALA A 38 -4.73 -20.84 40.02
C ALA A 38 -5.83 -20.16 39.24
N PHE A 39 -5.47 -19.06 38.61
CA PHE A 39 -6.25 -18.43 37.56
C PHE A 39 -5.65 -18.78 36.21
N VAL A 40 -6.48 -19.31 35.31
CA VAL A 40 -6.11 -19.61 33.91
C VAL A 40 -6.85 -18.64 33.01
N VAL A 41 -6.14 -17.99 32.09
CA VAL A 41 -6.75 -17.21 31.01
C VAL A 41 -6.92 -18.14 29.82
N LEU A 42 -8.16 -18.41 29.46
CA LEU A 42 -8.53 -19.15 28.25
C LEU A 42 -8.90 -18.17 27.15
N ARG A 43 -8.25 -18.29 25.99
CA ARG A 43 -8.43 -17.41 24.84
C ARG A 43 -8.93 -18.19 23.63
N ASP A 44 -9.91 -17.63 22.93
CA ASP A 44 -10.30 -18.07 21.59
C ASP A 44 -10.29 -16.90 20.59
N PHE A 45 -10.92 -17.07 19.43
CA PHE A 45 -11.04 -16.00 18.43
C PHE A 45 -11.81 -14.78 18.96
N TYR A 46 -12.81 -15.01 19.81
CA TYR A 46 -13.78 -13.99 20.24
C TYR A 46 -13.36 -13.22 21.49
N GLY A 47 -12.42 -13.76 22.27
CA GLY A 47 -11.95 -13.09 23.47
C GLY A 47 -11.28 -14.02 24.47
N THR A 48 -11.31 -13.61 25.74
CA THR A 48 -10.72 -14.32 26.85
C THR A 48 -11.72 -14.50 27.97
N THR A 49 -11.63 -15.63 28.70
CA THR A 49 -12.39 -15.87 29.94
C THR A 49 -11.44 -16.39 31.02
N GLN A 50 -11.61 -15.89 32.24
CA GLN A 50 -10.89 -16.40 33.40
C GLN A 50 -11.52 -17.72 33.88
N ILE A 51 -10.68 -18.74 34.06
CA ILE A 51 -11.03 -20.00 34.66
C ILE A 51 -10.38 -20.06 36.05
N VAL A 52 -11.14 -20.46 37.08
CA VAL A 52 -10.65 -20.56 38.45
C VAL A 52 -10.46 -22.01 38.80
N VAL A 53 -9.22 -22.43 38.86
CA VAL A 53 -8.84 -23.81 39.21
C VAL A 53 -8.57 -23.87 40.72
N ASP A 54 -9.42 -24.59 41.45
CA ASP A 54 -9.39 -24.66 42.91
C ASP A 54 -9.32 -26.12 43.46
N SER A 55 -9.08 -27.11 42.58
CA SER A 55 -8.90 -28.50 42.97
C SER A 55 -7.52 -29.04 42.62
N ALA A 56 -7.00 -29.94 43.47
CA ALA A 56 -5.69 -30.55 43.28
C ALA A 56 -5.58 -31.37 41.97
N GLU A 57 -6.67 -32.02 41.54
CA GLU A 57 -6.72 -32.81 40.32
C GLU A 57 -6.59 -31.91 39.08
N MET A 58 -7.36 -30.81 39.03
CA MET A 58 -7.33 -29.87 37.91
C MET A 58 -6.02 -29.07 37.88
N MET A 59 -5.46 -28.73 39.05
CA MET A 59 -4.13 -28.15 39.15
C MET A 59 -3.06 -29.06 38.54
N LYS A 60 -3.13 -30.37 38.79
CA LYS A 60 -2.22 -31.34 38.16
C LYS A 60 -2.34 -31.34 36.64
N THR A 61 -3.56 -31.25 36.14
CA THR A 61 -3.81 -31.15 34.69
C THR A 61 -3.20 -29.86 34.08
N VAL A 62 -3.47 -28.73 34.71
CA VAL A 62 -2.99 -27.42 34.24
C VAL A 62 -1.47 -27.28 34.32
N LYS A 63 -0.86 -27.77 35.43
CA LYS A 63 0.61 -27.79 35.58
C LYS A 63 1.31 -28.80 34.66
N GLY A 64 0.58 -29.82 34.18
CA GLY A 64 1.10 -30.87 33.31
C GLY A 64 1.12 -30.50 31.83
N ILE A 65 0.75 -29.26 31.46
CA ILE A 65 0.72 -28.79 30.07
C ILE A 65 1.35 -27.41 29.97
N ASN A 66 1.95 -27.14 28.83
CA ASN A 66 2.58 -25.83 28.54
C ASN A 66 1.54 -24.79 28.14
N LYS A 67 1.90 -23.49 28.29
CA LYS A 67 1.17 -22.37 27.70
C LYS A 67 0.89 -22.65 26.23
N GLU A 68 -0.19 -22.06 25.72
CA GLU A 68 -0.66 -22.24 24.32
C GLU A 68 -1.10 -23.69 24.00
N SER A 69 -1.26 -24.58 24.99
CA SER A 69 -2.04 -25.81 24.80
C SER A 69 -3.52 -25.47 24.63
N THR A 70 -4.21 -26.19 23.74
CA THR A 70 -5.67 -26.06 23.60
C THR A 70 -6.38 -26.98 24.56
N ILE A 71 -7.35 -26.42 25.30
CA ILE A 71 -8.16 -27.14 26.27
C ILE A 71 -9.65 -26.82 26.08
N ALA A 72 -10.49 -27.77 26.48
CA ALA A 72 -11.91 -27.52 26.71
C ALA A 72 -12.20 -27.54 28.21
N VAL A 73 -12.96 -26.58 28.68
CA VAL A 73 -13.30 -26.38 30.08
C VAL A 73 -14.81 -26.41 30.24
N THR A 74 -15.36 -27.40 30.88
CA THR A 74 -16.77 -27.47 31.29
C THR A 74 -16.87 -27.06 32.73
N GLY A 75 -17.76 -26.11 33.05
CA GLY A 75 -17.91 -25.60 34.39
C GLY A 75 -19.00 -24.56 34.55
N THR A 76 -19.20 -24.11 35.77
CA THR A 76 -20.24 -23.16 36.14
C THR A 76 -19.72 -21.73 36.10
N VAL A 77 -20.46 -20.83 35.44
CA VAL A 77 -20.20 -19.38 35.40
C VAL A 77 -20.54 -18.78 36.76
N ARG A 78 -19.64 -18.00 37.35
CA ARG A 78 -19.91 -17.20 38.54
C ARG A 78 -19.43 -15.76 38.39
N LEU A 79 -19.93 -14.87 39.23
CA LEU A 79 -19.46 -13.49 39.30
C LEU A 79 -18.07 -13.45 39.98
N ARG A 80 -17.19 -12.61 39.49
CA ARG A 80 -15.88 -12.35 40.12
C ARG A 80 -16.05 -11.54 41.38
N GLU A 81 -15.27 -11.86 42.42
CA GLU A 81 -15.14 -11.02 43.60
C GLU A 81 -14.54 -9.64 43.28
N SER A 82 -13.61 -9.59 42.33
CA SER A 82 -12.97 -8.37 41.88
C SER A 82 -13.14 -8.25 40.34
N PRO A 83 -14.18 -7.53 39.86
CA PRO A 83 -14.43 -7.34 38.44
C PRO A 83 -13.30 -6.57 37.74
N ASN A 84 -13.05 -6.89 36.46
CA ASN A 84 -12.09 -6.20 35.63
C ASN A 84 -12.80 -5.47 34.44
N ALA A 85 -13.04 -4.19 34.58
CA ALA A 85 -13.74 -3.40 33.58
C ALA A 85 -13.03 -3.28 32.22
N LYS A 86 -11.75 -3.70 32.12
CA LYS A 86 -10.99 -3.68 30.87
C LYS A 86 -11.29 -4.87 29.97
N LEU A 87 -11.97 -5.89 30.46
CA LEU A 87 -12.30 -7.10 29.71
C LEU A 87 -13.81 -7.23 29.54
N ALA A 88 -14.27 -7.61 28.37
CA ALA A 88 -15.70 -7.81 28.09
C ALA A 88 -16.34 -8.88 28.99
N THR A 89 -15.58 -9.90 29.42
CA THR A 89 -15.95 -10.96 30.35
C THR A 89 -15.43 -10.70 31.77
N GLY A 90 -15.03 -9.47 32.06
CA GLY A 90 -14.33 -9.14 33.30
C GLY A 90 -15.18 -9.20 34.56
N GLU A 91 -16.50 -9.32 34.47
CA GLU A 91 -17.42 -9.49 35.62
C GLU A 91 -17.62 -10.94 36.00
N ILE A 92 -17.22 -11.90 35.14
CA ILE A 92 -17.45 -13.33 35.35
C ILE A 92 -16.15 -14.14 35.31
N GLU A 93 -16.22 -15.32 35.85
CA GLU A 93 -15.23 -16.37 35.75
C GLU A 93 -15.94 -17.71 35.67
N VAL A 94 -15.23 -18.74 35.18
CA VAL A 94 -15.77 -20.12 35.16
C VAL A 94 -15.04 -20.99 36.16
N VAL A 95 -15.79 -21.67 37.01
CA VAL A 95 -15.28 -22.70 37.92
C VAL A 95 -15.39 -24.03 37.20
N PRO A 96 -14.26 -24.69 36.89
CA PRO A 96 -14.27 -25.90 36.09
C PRO A 96 -14.76 -27.10 36.89
N GLU A 97 -15.60 -27.92 36.28
CA GLU A 97 -15.97 -29.28 36.70
C GLU A 97 -15.12 -30.31 35.94
N LYS A 98 -14.71 -29.96 34.70
CA LYS A 98 -13.90 -30.81 33.84
C LYS A 98 -12.96 -29.97 32.96
N ILE A 99 -11.72 -30.44 32.83
CA ILE A 99 -10.73 -29.88 31.87
C ILE A 99 -10.27 -31.01 30.95
N GLU A 100 -10.49 -30.86 29.66
CA GLU A 100 -10.02 -31.79 28.63
C GLU A 100 -8.90 -31.15 27.82
N ILE A 101 -7.81 -31.89 27.59
CA ILE A 101 -6.71 -31.44 26.74
C ILE A 101 -7.04 -31.83 25.31
N LEU A 102 -7.25 -30.81 24.45
CA LEU A 102 -7.53 -30.99 23.01
C LEU A 102 -6.25 -31.08 22.19
N GLY A 103 -5.23 -30.30 22.56
CA GLY A 103 -3.94 -30.27 21.89
C GLY A 103 -2.82 -29.77 22.80
N ARG A 104 -1.80 -30.56 23.01
CA ARG A 104 -0.66 -30.19 23.87
C ARG A 104 0.34 -29.34 23.10
N CYS A 105 0.70 -28.20 23.66
CA CYS A 105 1.93 -27.52 23.27
C CYS A 105 3.13 -28.33 23.77
N ARG A 106 4.00 -28.77 22.86
CA ARG A 106 5.16 -29.62 23.19
C ARG A 106 6.40 -28.83 23.62
N TYR A 107 6.37 -27.50 23.40
CA TYR A 107 7.49 -26.60 23.65
C TYR A 107 7.29 -25.90 25.01
N ASN A 108 8.33 -25.90 25.84
CA ASN A 108 8.32 -25.23 27.11
C ASN A 108 8.46 -23.71 26.98
N GLU A 109 9.11 -23.27 25.92
CA GLU A 109 9.33 -21.87 25.59
C GLU A 109 8.72 -21.55 24.22
N LEU A 110 8.11 -20.37 24.10
CA LEU A 110 7.61 -19.84 22.85
C LEU A 110 8.70 -19.00 22.18
N PRO A 111 8.72 -18.89 20.84
CA PRO A 111 9.69 -18.05 20.14
C PRO A 111 9.57 -16.56 20.51
N PHE A 112 8.41 -16.15 20.99
CA PHE A 112 8.09 -14.82 21.55
C PHE A 112 6.82 -14.89 22.38
N GLU A 113 6.63 -13.93 23.28
CA GLU A 113 5.37 -13.78 24.03
C GLU A 113 4.26 -13.30 23.06
N ILE A 114 3.15 -14.02 22.97
CA ILE A 114 2.07 -13.78 21.99
C ILE A 114 1.59 -12.32 22.02
N ASN A 115 1.28 -11.78 23.20
CA ASN A 115 0.75 -10.42 23.33
C ASN A 115 1.80 -9.31 23.09
N ARG A 116 3.07 -9.68 22.94
CA ARG A 116 4.19 -8.79 22.64
C ARG A 116 4.92 -9.19 21.35
N SER A 117 4.31 -10.01 20.50
CA SER A 117 4.93 -10.51 19.27
C SER A 117 5.40 -9.39 18.36
N ARG A 118 4.74 -8.24 18.36
CA ARG A 118 5.14 -7.06 17.56
C ARG A 118 6.48 -6.45 17.99
N GLU A 119 7.01 -6.78 19.16
CA GLU A 119 8.33 -6.37 19.65
C GLU A 119 9.43 -7.35 19.22
N ALA A 120 9.08 -8.52 18.69
CA ALA A 120 10.02 -9.53 18.23
C ALA A 120 10.54 -9.21 16.81
N ASP A 121 11.67 -9.81 16.45
CA ASP A 121 12.23 -9.70 15.11
C ASP A 121 11.26 -10.17 14.04
N GLU A 122 11.19 -9.44 12.91
CA GLU A 122 10.32 -9.77 11.79
C GLU A 122 10.53 -11.20 11.28
N SER A 123 11.77 -11.67 11.22
CA SER A 123 12.11 -13.04 10.80
C SER A 123 11.47 -14.11 11.68
N ALA A 124 11.48 -13.91 13.01
CA ALA A 124 10.84 -14.83 13.95
C ALA A 124 9.31 -14.76 13.81
N ARG A 125 8.73 -13.56 13.68
CA ARG A 125 7.29 -13.36 13.48
C ARG A 125 6.80 -14.04 12.22
N LEU A 126 7.50 -13.90 11.10
CA LEU A 126 7.15 -14.53 9.82
C LEU A 126 7.30 -16.05 9.87
N LYS A 127 8.37 -16.57 10.48
CA LYS A 127 8.58 -18.02 10.65
C LYS A 127 7.49 -18.69 11.48
N TYR A 128 7.04 -18.01 12.53
CA TYR A 128 5.99 -18.50 13.44
C TYR A 128 4.70 -17.67 13.29
N ARG A 129 4.35 -17.28 12.06
CA ARG A 129 3.23 -16.37 11.78
C ARG A 129 1.90 -16.85 12.36
N TYR A 130 1.65 -18.14 12.42
CA TYR A 130 0.48 -18.72 13.07
C TYR A 130 0.42 -18.47 14.59
N LEU A 131 1.55 -18.18 15.25
CA LEU A 131 1.58 -17.70 16.63
C LEU A 131 1.39 -16.17 16.70
N ASP A 132 2.05 -15.43 15.84
CA ASP A 132 1.93 -13.96 15.73
C ASP A 132 0.48 -13.53 15.45
N LEU A 133 -0.24 -14.28 14.61
CA LEU A 133 -1.67 -14.08 14.34
C LEU A 133 -2.59 -14.29 15.57
N ARG A 134 -2.09 -14.87 16.66
CA ARG A 134 -2.83 -14.94 17.94
C ARG A 134 -2.77 -13.63 18.72
N ASN A 135 -1.82 -12.75 18.44
CA ASN A 135 -1.76 -11.41 19.01
C ASN A 135 -3.00 -10.61 18.58
N PRO A 136 -3.77 -10.04 19.53
CA PRO A 136 -4.99 -9.31 19.21
C PRO A 136 -4.80 -8.16 18.20
N ALA A 137 -3.71 -7.41 18.29
CA ALA A 137 -3.43 -6.30 17.36
C ALA A 137 -3.22 -6.82 15.93
N VAL A 138 -2.37 -7.85 15.75
CA VAL A 138 -2.11 -8.48 14.45
C VAL A 138 -3.38 -9.12 13.89
N LYS A 139 -4.12 -9.86 14.72
CA LYS A 139 -5.39 -10.48 14.33
C LYS A 139 -6.41 -9.45 13.88
N ASN A 140 -6.53 -8.32 14.58
CA ASN A 140 -7.50 -7.28 14.26
C ASN A 140 -7.20 -6.63 12.90
N ASN A 141 -5.95 -6.49 12.50
CA ASN A 141 -5.57 -6.03 11.16
C ASN A 141 -6.11 -6.98 10.07
N ILE A 142 -6.03 -8.29 10.29
CA ILE A 142 -6.57 -9.27 9.34
C ILE A 142 -8.10 -9.24 9.30
N ILE A 143 -8.76 -9.09 10.46
CA ILE A 143 -10.22 -8.92 10.53
C ILE A 143 -10.63 -7.63 9.82
N LEU A 144 -9.90 -6.53 10.03
CA LEU A 144 -10.13 -5.27 9.31
C LEU A 144 -10.06 -5.49 7.79
N ARG A 145 -9.02 -6.17 7.30
CA ARG A 145 -8.90 -6.52 5.88
C ARG A 145 -10.13 -7.29 5.36
N CYS A 146 -10.56 -8.31 6.08
CA CYS A 146 -11.75 -9.08 5.71
C CYS A 146 -13.00 -8.20 5.61
N ASN A 147 -13.19 -7.31 6.58
CA ASN A 147 -14.34 -6.41 6.62
C ASN A 147 -14.31 -5.37 5.50
N VAL A 148 -13.15 -4.80 5.22
CA VAL A 148 -12.95 -3.83 4.12
C VAL A 148 -13.24 -4.48 2.78
N VAL A 149 -12.69 -5.68 2.51
CA VAL A 149 -12.95 -6.42 1.27
C VAL A 149 -14.44 -6.73 1.10
N ALA A 150 -15.11 -7.16 2.17
CA ALA A 150 -16.55 -7.43 2.14
C ALA A 150 -17.36 -6.15 1.86
N ALA A 151 -16.96 -5.01 2.43
CA ALA A 151 -17.60 -3.72 2.20
C ALA A 151 -17.41 -3.23 0.76
N LEU A 152 -16.17 -3.33 0.23
CA LEU A 152 -15.87 -3.00 -1.17
C LEU A 152 -16.72 -3.80 -2.14
N ARG A 153 -16.82 -5.14 -1.97
CA ARG A 153 -17.67 -5.99 -2.81
C ARG A 153 -19.13 -5.54 -2.78
N ARG A 154 -19.67 -5.27 -1.60
CA ARG A 154 -21.07 -4.83 -1.48
C ARG A 154 -21.29 -3.50 -2.18
N ALA A 155 -20.43 -2.52 -1.94
CA ALA A 155 -20.53 -1.21 -2.56
C ALA A 155 -20.48 -1.30 -4.10
N MET A 156 -19.57 -2.10 -4.65
CA MET A 156 -19.48 -2.29 -6.10
C MET A 156 -20.72 -2.96 -6.69
N LEU A 157 -21.29 -3.98 -6.02
CA LEU A 157 -22.52 -4.63 -6.44
C LEU A 157 -23.72 -3.65 -6.39
N ASP A 158 -23.79 -2.81 -5.36
CA ASP A 158 -24.83 -1.79 -5.21
C ASP A 158 -24.73 -0.72 -6.31
N HIS A 159 -23.54 -0.44 -6.84
CA HIS A 159 -23.31 0.42 -8.02
C HIS A 159 -23.55 -0.29 -9.38
N GLY A 160 -24.07 -1.51 -9.37
CA GLY A 160 -24.44 -2.26 -10.56
C GLY A 160 -23.28 -3.00 -11.25
N PHE A 161 -22.10 -3.04 -10.64
CA PHE A 161 -20.97 -3.82 -11.15
C PHE A 161 -21.23 -5.33 -11.00
N ARG A 162 -20.55 -6.11 -11.84
CA ARG A 162 -20.54 -7.58 -11.76
C ARG A 162 -19.14 -8.05 -11.38
N GLU A 163 -19.03 -8.91 -10.36
CA GLU A 163 -17.76 -9.55 -10.01
C GLU A 163 -17.48 -10.68 -11.00
N ILE A 164 -16.46 -10.52 -11.84
CA ILE A 164 -16.08 -11.50 -12.87
C ILE A 164 -14.61 -11.84 -12.67
N THR A 165 -14.31 -13.11 -12.43
CA THR A 165 -12.94 -13.60 -12.30
C THR A 165 -12.28 -13.80 -13.64
N THR A 166 -10.99 -13.49 -13.73
CA THR A 166 -10.16 -13.66 -14.92
C THR A 166 -9.09 -14.71 -14.71
N PRO A 167 -8.52 -15.29 -15.77
CA PRO A 167 -7.50 -16.34 -15.67
C PRO A 167 -6.25 -15.89 -14.90
N ILE A 168 -5.73 -16.79 -14.05
CA ILE A 168 -4.43 -16.64 -13.38
C ILE A 168 -3.29 -17.15 -14.26
N LEU A 169 -3.48 -18.26 -14.97
CA LEU A 169 -2.51 -18.72 -15.96
C LEU A 169 -2.81 -18.07 -17.31
N THR A 170 -1.97 -17.13 -17.73
CA THR A 170 -2.16 -16.34 -18.95
C THR A 170 -0.87 -16.21 -19.75
N ALA A 171 -0.86 -15.42 -20.79
CA ALA A 171 0.34 -15.06 -21.52
C ALA A 171 1.08 -13.92 -20.80
N SER A 172 2.39 -13.83 -21.02
CA SER A 172 3.19 -12.66 -20.61
C SER A 172 2.61 -11.38 -21.19
N SER A 173 2.57 -10.34 -20.37
CA SER A 173 2.08 -9.02 -20.77
C SER A 173 3.15 -7.97 -20.44
N PRO A 174 3.59 -7.16 -21.41
CA PRO A 174 4.62 -6.15 -21.20
C PRO A 174 4.04 -4.89 -20.51
N GLU A 175 3.58 -5.05 -19.27
CA GLU A 175 2.98 -3.96 -18.45
C GLU A 175 4.00 -3.24 -17.54
N GLY A 176 5.30 -3.50 -17.72
CA GLY A 176 6.39 -2.77 -17.07
C GLY A 176 7.06 -3.47 -15.90
N ALA A 177 6.42 -4.43 -15.22
CA ALA A 177 7.05 -5.27 -14.20
C ALA A 177 7.60 -6.57 -14.81
N ARG A 178 8.42 -7.30 -14.05
CA ARG A 178 8.83 -8.65 -14.43
C ARG A 178 7.73 -9.65 -14.11
N ASP A 179 7.52 -10.61 -15.04
CA ASP A 179 6.53 -11.66 -14.86
C ASP A 179 7.07 -12.83 -14.02
N TYR A 180 6.20 -13.42 -13.21
CA TYR A 180 6.41 -14.79 -12.73
C TYR A 180 6.01 -15.78 -13.80
N LEU A 181 6.94 -16.65 -14.22
CA LEU A 181 6.73 -17.62 -15.30
C LEU A 181 6.45 -19.00 -14.74
N VAL A 182 5.45 -19.68 -15.30
CA VAL A 182 5.06 -21.04 -14.97
C VAL A 182 5.25 -21.94 -16.20
N PRO A 183 6.16 -22.93 -16.15
CA PRO A 183 6.43 -23.78 -17.31
C PRO A 183 5.24 -24.69 -17.66
N ALA A 184 4.99 -24.86 -18.96
CA ALA A 184 3.85 -25.61 -19.47
C ALA A 184 4.24 -27.05 -19.83
N ARG A 185 3.92 -28.03 -18.98
CA ARG A 185 4.25 -29.45 -19.19
C ARG A 185 3.75 -30.02 -20.54
N LYS A 186 2.56 -29.60 -21.00
CA LYS A 186 1.95 -30.06 -22.26
C LYS A 186 2.53 -29.38 -23.50
N HIS A 187 3.32 -28.32 -23.32
CA HIS A 187 3.89 -27.52 -24.40
C HIS A 187 5.36 -27.21 -24.08
N PRO A 188 6.28 -28.19 -24.35
CA PRO A 188 7.70 -28.01 -24.04
C PRO A 188 8.27 -26.70 -24.58
N GLY A 189 9.07 -26.00 -23.77
CA GLY A 189 9.66 -24.71 -24.11
C GLY A 189 8.71 -23.52 -24.09
N LYS A 190 7.43 -23.71 -23.68
CA LYS A 190 6.47 -22.63 -23.48
C LYS A 190 6.13 -22.43 -22.00
N PHE A 191 5.79 -21.19 -21.66
CA PHE A 191 5.45 -20.78 -20.30
C PHE A 191 4.12 -20.07 -20.28
N TYR A 192 3.38 -20.26 -19.19
CA TYR A 192 2.37 -19.32 -18.75
C TYR A 192 3.05 -18.21 -17.93
N ALA A 193 2.42 -17.06 -17.84
CA ALA A 193 2.77 -16.01 -16.88
C ALA A 193 1.65 -15.87 -15.85
N LEU A 194 2.00 -15.47 -14.63
CA LEU A 194 1.02 -14.97 -13.66
C LEU A 194 0.68 -13.52 -14.01
N PRO A 195 -0.59 -13.08 -13.90
CA PRO A 195 -1.01 -11.77 -14.37
C PRO A 195 -0.46 -10.64 -13.48
N GLN A 196 0.17 -9.64 -14.07
CA GLN A 196 0.57 -8.42 -13.36
C GLN A 196 -0.65 -7.59 -12.93
N ALA A 197 -1.69 -7.61 -13.73
CA ALA A 197 -3.04 -7.12 -13.52
C ALA A 197 -3.94 -7.74 -14.60
N PRO A 198 -5.26 -7.80 -14.44
CA PRO A 198 -6.18 -8.31 -15.47
C PRO A 198 -6.48 -7.30 -16.59
N GLN A 199 -5.51 -6.44 -16.95
CA GLN A 199 -5.70 -5.28 -17.82
C GLN A 199 -6.31 -5.64 -19.19
N GLN A 200 -5.77 -6.64 -19.87
CA GLN A 200 -6.30 -7.04 -21.17
C GLN A 200 -7.69 -7.67 -21.04
N PHE A 201 -7.89 -8.52 -20.03
CA PHE A 201 -9.17 -9.20 -19.82
C PHE A 201 -10.32 -8.25 -19.51
N LYS A 202 -10.09 -7.24 -18.66
CA LYS A 202 -11.15 -6.28 -18.35
C LYS A 202 -11.55 -5.42 -19.56
N GLN A 203 -10.61 -5.04 -20.42
CA GLN A 203 -10.91 -4.35 -21.66
C GLN A 203 -11.63 -5.27 -22.65
N LEU A 204 -11.27 -6.54 -22.74
CA LEU A 204 -11.99 -7.55 -23.54
C LEU A 204 -13.41 -7.78 -23.01
N LEU A 205 -13.67 -7.69 -21.70
CA LEU A 205 -15.02 -7.74 -21.16
C LEU A 205 -15.88 -6.56 -21.64
N MET A 206 -15.30 -5.36 -21.73
CA MET A 206 -16.02 -4.20 -22.29
C MET A 206 -16.38 -4.42 -23.77
N THR A 207 -15.47 -4.96 -24.55
CA THR A 207 -15.74 -5.32 -25.97
C THR A 207 -16.71 -6.50 -26.10
N SER A 208 -16.86 -7.31 -25.05
CA SER A 208 -17.81 -8.43 -25.00
C SER A 208 -19.23 -8.02 -24.59
N GLY A 209 -19.48 -6.72 -24.38
CA GLY A 209 -20.81 -6.19 -24.05
C GLY A 209 -21.15 -6.16 -22.55
N PHE A 210 -20.14 -6.25 -21.67
CA PHE A 210 -20.35 -5.99 -20.25
C PHE A 210 -20.18 -4.48 -19.97
N ASP A 211 -21.14 -3.89 -19.25
CA ASP A 211 -21.11 -2.45 -18.93
C ASP A 211 -20.21 -2.12 -17.75
N LYS A 212 -20.25 -2.93 -16.68
CA LYS A 212 -19.56 -2.66 -15.43
C LYS A 212 -18.98 -3.95 -14.86
N TYR A 213 -17.67 -4.03 -14.79
CA TYR A 213 -16.90 -5.14 -14.27
C TYR A 213 -16.13 -4.73 -13.04
N PHE A 214 -16.00 -5.62 -12.07
CA PHE A 214 -14.97 -5.57 -11.04
C PHE A 214 -14.55 -6.97 -10.61
N GLN A 215 -13.41 -7.05 -9.94
CA GLN A 215 -13.01 -8.19 -9.10
C GLN A 215 -12.02 -7.74 -8.02
N ILE A 216 -11.93 -8.51 -6.93
CA ILE A 216 -10.78 -8.43 -6.03
C ILE A 216 -9.68 -9.27 -6.66
N ALA A 217 -8.89 -8.64 -7.52
CA ALA A 217 -7.95 -9.30 -8.41
C ALA A 217 -6.63 -9.63 -7.72
N PRO A 218 -6.18 -10.89 -7.72
CA PRO A 218 -4.79 -11.20 -7.38
C PRO A 218 -3.87 -10.75 -8.53
N CYS A 219 -2.84 -10.01 -8.19
CA CYS A 219 -1.83 -9.49 -9.10
C CYS A 219 -0.45 -9.97 -8.66
N PHE A 220 0.43 -10.25 -9.62
CA PHE A 220 1.74 -10.83 -9.38
C PHE A 220 2.81 -10.01 -10.08
N ARG A 221 3.80 -9.50 -9.33
CA ARG A 221 4.92 -8.75 -9.89
C ARG A 221 6.21 -9.16 -9.20
N ASP A 222 7.21 -9.53 -10.00
CA ASP A 222 8.55 -9.80 -9.50
C ASP A 222 9.31 -8.48 -9.34
N GLU A 223 9.07 -7.83 -8.21
CA GLU A 223 9.60 -6.51 -7.87
C GLU A 223 10.11 -6.49 -6.43
N ASP A 224 11.01 -5.55 -6.15
CA ASP A 224 11.57 -5.37 -4.80
C ASP A 224 10.51 -4.94 -3.78
N ALA A 225 10.63 -5.47 -2.58
CA ALA A 225 9.76 -5.13 -1.46
C ALA A 225 9.98 -3.68 -0.99
N ARG A 226 8.86 -3.02 -0.62
CA ARG A 226 8.85 -1.72 0.08
C ARG A 226 7.85 -1.79 1.25
N GLY A 227 7.77 -0.74 2.05
CA GLY A 227 6.77 -0.66 3.11
C GLY A 227 5.33 -0.81 2.58
N ASP A 228 5.04 -0.16 1.45
CA ASP A 228 3.75 -0.14 0.76
C ASP A 228 3.63 -1.15 -0.40
N ARG A 229 4.62 -2.03 -0.59
CA ARG A 229 4.67 -3.01 -1.67
C ARG A 229 5.17 -4.36 -1.17
N SER A 230 4.39 -5.44 -1.39
CA SER A 230 4.82 -6.82 -1.20
C SER A 230 5.56 -7.31 -2.44
N PRO A 231 6.64 -8.06 -2.32
CA PRO A 231 7.16 -8.84 -3.43
C PRO A 231 6.16 -9.97 -3.73
N GLY A 232 6.02 -10.31 -5.00
CA GLY A 232 5.13 -11.39 -5.42
C GLY A 232 3.68 -10.95 -5.58
N GLU A 233 2.78 -11.43 -4.72
CA GLU A 233 1.33 -11.21 -4.87
C GLU A 233 0.81 -10.02 -4.05
N PHE A 234 -0.18 -9.35 -4.61
CA PHE A 234 -0.99 -8.32 -3.94
C PHE A 234 -2.40 -8.30 -4.55
N TYR A 235 -3.32 -7.55 -3.94
CA TYR A 235 -4.71 -7.55 -4.35
C TYR A 235 -5.20 -6.16 -4.71
N GLN A 236 -5.96 -6.06 -5.80
CA GLN A 236 -6.60 -4.83 -6.26
C GLN A 236 -8.12 -4.99 -6.31
N LEU A 237 -8.84 -3.91 -6.00
CA LEU A 237 -10.21 -3.74 -6.46
C LEU A 237 -10.12 -3.29 -7.92
N ASP A 238 -10.03 -4.24 -8.84
CA ASP A 238 -9.93 -3.94 -10.26
C ASP A 238 -11.31 -3.68 -10.85
N MET A 239 -11.50 -2.55 -11.55
CA MET A 239 -12.78 -2.20 -12.16
C MET A 239 -12.62 -1.58 -13.53
N GLU A 240 -13.64 -1.78 -14.39
CA GLU A 240 -13.74 -1.18 -15.72
C GLU A 240 -15.20 -0.93 -16.07
N MET A 241 -15.48 0.17 -16.81
CA MET A 241 -16.79 0.61 -17.21
C MET A 241 -16.81 0.93 -18.71
N ALA A 242 -17.77 0.36 -19.44
CA ALA A 242 -18.03 0.73 -20.83
C ALA A 242 -18.85 2.03 -20.90
N PHE A 243 -18.69 2.77 -22.01
CA PHE A 243 -19.35 4.06 -22.26
C PHE A 243 -19.11 5.08 -21.15
N ALA A 244 -17.89 5.08 -20.58
CA ALA A 244 -17.51 5.89 -19.43
C ALA A 244 -16.36 6.84 -19.74
N SER A 245 -16.43 8.01 -19.11
CA SER A 245 -15.38 9.00 -19.02
C SER A 245 -14.57 8.85 -17.70
N GLN A 246 -13.53 9.67 -17.54
CA GLN A 246 -12.82 9.72 -16.25
C GLN A 246 -13.71 10.19 -15.09
N GLU A 247 -14.64 11.13 -15.34
CA GLU A 247 -15.54 11.65 -14.32
C GLU A 247 -16.53 10.58 -13.81
N ASP A 248 -16.94 9.65 -14.68
CA ASP A 248 -17.77 8.51 -14.28
C ASP A 248 -17.02 7.57 -13.32
N VAL A 249 -15.72 7.33 -13.57
CA VAL A 249 -14.86 6.54 -12.69
C VAL A 249 -14.65 7.26 -11.35
N PHE A 250 -14.39 8.58 -11.40
CA PHE A 250 -14.21 9.40 -10.19
C PHE A 250 -15.46 9.36 -9.32
N ALA A 251 -16.65 9.56 -9.91
CA ALA A 251 -17.91 9.53 -9.19
C ALA A 251 -18.13 8.21 -8.44
N VAL A 252 -17.79 7.07 -9.04
CA VAL A 252 -17.90 5.76 -8.39
C VAL A 252 -17.00 5.68 -7.16
N LEU A 253 -15.71 6.03 -7.29
CA LEU A 253 -14.78 5.91 -6.16
C LEU A 253 -15.01 6.97 -5.08
N GLU A 254 -15.42 8.17 -5.44
CA GLU A 254 -15.82 9.24 -4.51
C GLU A 254 -17.07 8.88 -3.71
N ASP A 255 -17.91 7.98 -4.21
CA ASP A 255 -19.08 7.45 -3.48
C ASP A 255 -18.73 6.17 -2.68
N VAL A 256 -17.86 5.32 -3.18
CA VAL A 256 -17.50 4.03 -2.57
C VAL A 256 -16.51 4.18 -1.41
N LEU A 257 -15.42 4.95 -1.59
CA LEU A 257 -14.31 4.94 -0.63
C LEU A 257 -14.58 5.72 0.67
N PRO A 258 -15.15 6.96 0.65
CA PRO A 258 -15.34 7.72 1.87
C PRO A 258 -16.15 6.99 2.96
N PRO A 259 -17.29 6.33 2.67
CA PRO A 259 -18.02 5.59 3.69
C PRO A 259 -17.22 4.42 4.30
N ILE A 260 -16.35 3.78 3.50
CA ILE A 260 -15.49 2.69 3.97
C ILE A 260 -14.40 3.25 4.90
N PHE A 261 -13.76 4.35 4.51
CA PHE A 261 -12.76 5.02 5.33
C PHE A 261 -13.36 5.58 6.63
N ALA A 262 -14.54 6.18 6.57
CA ALA A 262 -15.26 6.66 7.76
C ALA A 262 -15.61 5.52 8.73
N LYS A 263 -16.00 4.35 8.20
CA LYS A 263 -16.43 3.21 9.02
C LYS A 263 -15.28 2.43 9.63
N TYR A 264 -14.20 2.27 8.90
CA TYR A 264 -13.11 1.35 9.26
C TYR A 264 -11.80 2.05 9.59
N GLY A 265 -11.67 3.32 9.27
CA GLY A 265 -10.49 4.13 9.58
C GLY A 265 -10.51 4.67 11.00
N THR A 266 -9.36 5.18 11.42
CA THR A 266 -9.14 5.77 12.76
C THR A 266 -9.18 7.30 12.74
N TYR A 267 -9.19 7.90 11.55
CA TYR A 267 -9.14 9.34 11.34
C TYR A 267 -10.37 9.85 10.61
N ASP A 268 -10.62 11.15 10.72
CA ASP A 268 -11.67 11.83 9.96
C ASP A 268 -11.28 12.01 8.49
N ILE A 269 -12.29 12.06 7.61
CA ILE A 269 -12.09 12.36 6.19
C ILE A 269 -12.18 13.88 6.01
N ALA A 270 -11.09 14.51 5.57
CA ALA A 270 -11.04 15.94 5.30
C ALA A 270 -11.58 16.29 3.91
N SER A 271 -11.33 15.42 2.92
CA SER A 271 -11.75 15.64 1.54
C SER A 271 -13.21 15.30 1.35
N GLN A 272 -13.97 16.22 0.78
CA GLN A 272 -15.37 16.00 0.39
C GLN A 272 -15.45 15.81 -1.13
N PRO A 273 -16.32 14.92 -1.63
CA PRO A 273 -16.59 14.85 -3.07
C PRO A 273 -17.17 16.16 -3.62
N PRO A 274 -16.75 16.60 -4.82
CA PRO A 274 -15.71 16.02 -5.66
C PRO A 274 -14.30 16.30 -5.10
N PHE A 275 -13.45 15.26 -5.06
CA PHE A 275 -12.07 15.42 -4.59
C PHE A 275 -11.29 16.39 -5.47
N ARG A 276 -10.29 17.06 -4.90
CA ARG A 276 -9.43 17.98 -5.61
C ARG A 276 -8.72 17.28 -6.78
N ARG A 277 -8.77 17.87 -7.96
CA ARG A 277 -8.06 17.43 -9.16
C ARG A 277 -6.81 18.29 -9.33
N ILE A 278 -5.66 17.66 -9.42
CA ILE A 278 -4.37 18.33 -9.56
C ILE A 278 -3.71 17.79 -10.84
N PRO A 279 -3.47 18.62 -11.87
CA PRO A 279 -2.72 18.19 -13.03
C PRO A 279 -1.31 17.70 -12.65
N TYR A 280 -0.82 16.66 -13.32
CA TYR A 280 0.48 16.05 -13.03
C TYR A 280 1.61 17.09 -12.96
N MET A 281 1.67 18.00 -13.93
CA MET A 281 2.70 19.05 -13.96
C MET A 281 2.61 19.99 -12.74
N GLU A 282 1.39 20.34 -12.33
CA GLU A 282 1.18 21.13 -11.11
C GLU A 282 1.62 20.37 -9.84
N ALA A 283 1.31 19.07 -9.77
CA ALA A 283 1.73 18.23 -8.65
C ALA A 283 3.26 18.19 -8.52
N MET A 284 3.95 17.99 -9.64
CA MET A 284 5.40 17.98 -9.69
C MET A 284 6.02 19.35 -9.36
N ASP A 285 5.41 20.44 -9.80
CA ASP A 285 5.93 21.78 -9.54
C ASP A 285 5.67 22.25 -8.09
N LYS A 286 4.47 21.98 -7.54
CA LYS A 286 4.08 22.46 -6.20
C LYS A 286 4.45 21.53 -5.05
N TYR A 287 4.52 20.22 -5.31
CA TYR A 287 4.76 19.22 -4.27
C TYR A 287 6.00 18.37 -4.53
N GLY A 288 6.61 18.48 -5.71
CA GLY A 288 7.77 17.67 -6.12
C GLY A 288 7.45 16.18 -6.23
N SER A 289 6.18 15.82 -6.37
CA SER A 289 5.71 14.44 -6.39
C SER A 289 4.34 14.33 -7.08
N ASP A 290 4.15 13.25 -7.82
CA ASP A 290 2.85 12.79 -8.34
C ASP A 290 1.96 12.14 -7.26
N LYS A 291 2.45 12.08 -6.01
CA LYS A 291 1.75 11.53 -4.83
C LYS A 291 1.85 12.51 -3.67
N PRO A 292 1.24 13.72 -3.78
CA PRO A 292 1.33 14.73 -2.73
C PRO A 292 0.63 14.27 -1.45
N ASP A 293 1.24 14.56 -0.30
CA ASP A 293 0.59 14.44 0.98
C ASP A 293 -0.04 15.80 1.35
N LEU A 294 -1.33 15.94 1.04
CA LEU A 294 -2.07 17.20 1.27
C LEU A 294 -2.37 17.49 2.74
N ARG A 295 -1.98 16.62 3.66
CA ARG A 295 -1.98 16.90 5.10
C ARG A 295 -0.88 17.88 5.48
N ILE A 296 0.14 18.02 4.62
CA ILE A 296 1.25 18.94 4.80
C ILE A 296 0.91 20.26 4.10
N ASP A 297 1.00 21.37 4.83
CA ASP A 297 0.67 22.72 4.34
C ASP A 297 1.83 23.42 3.61
N LEU A 298 2.95 22.73 3.40
CA LEU A 298 4.11 23.26 2.69
C LEU A 298 3.95 23.11 1.16
N THR A 299 4.61 24.01 0.44
CA THR A 299 4.70 23.96 -1.03
C THR A 299 6.11 24.26 -1.52
N VAL A 300 6.40 23.75 -2.72
CA VAL A 300 7.65 24.03 -3.45
C VAL A 300 7.49 25.31 -4.26
N THR A 301 8.50 26.16 -4.26
CA THR A 301 8.57 27.36 -5.09
C THR A 301 9.80 27.29 -6.01
N ASP A 302 9.62 27.63 -7.28
CA ASP A 302 10.73 27.78 -8.22
C ASP A 302 11.44 29.11 -8.00
N ILE A 303 12.74 29.07 -7.73
CA ILE A 303 13.59 30.27 -7.56
C ILE A 303 14.73 30.30 -8.58
N SER A 304 14.65 29.48 -9.64
CA SER A 304 15.72 29.31 -10.64
C SER A 304 16.22 30.63 -11.20
N ASP A 305 15.32 31.47 -11.72
CA ASP A 305 15.69 32.76 -12.35
C ASP A 305 16.34 33.73 -11.35
N MET A 306 15.96 33.64 -10.09
CA MET A 306 16.45 34.52 -9.03
C MET A 306 17.92 34.24 -8.65
N VAL A 307 18.37 32.99 -8.80
CA VAL A 307 19.62 32.54 -8.16
C VAL A 307 20.79 32.32 -9.12
N GLN A 308 20.60 32.46 -10.43
CA GLN A 308 21.63 32.21 -11.45
C GLN A 308 22.87 33.08 -11.27
N ASP A 309 22.72 34.30 -10.77
CA ASP A 309 23.78 35.30 -10.60
C ASP A 309 24.24 35.45 -9.12
N THR A 310 23.88 34.51 -8.25
CA THR A 310 24.31 34.52 -6.83
C THR A 310 25.80 34.19 -6.61
N GLY A 311 26.49 33.76 -7.66
CA GLY A 311 27.89 33.30 -7.57
C GLY A 311 28.06 31.96 -6.85
N PHE A 312 26.97 31.23 -6.58
CA PHE A 312 27.03 29.88 -6.06
C PHE A 312 26.97 28.88 -7.21
N GLU A 313 28.11 28.31 -7.56
CA GLU A 313 28.29 27.44 -8.73
C GLU A 313 27.23 26.32 -8.85
N PRO A 314 26.82 25.62 -7.76
CA PRO A 314 25.80 24.58 -7.85
C PRO A 314 24.40 25.04 -8.34
N PHE A 315 24.13 26.35 -8.41
CA PHE A 315 22.85 26.87 -8.92
C PHE A 315 22.93 27.30 -10.38
N VAL A 316 24.13 27.54 -10.91
CA VAL A 316 24.31 28.07 -12.26
C VAL A 316 23.85 27.06 -13.32
N GLY A 317 22.90 27.47 -14.18
CA GLY A 317 22.35 26.62 -15.22
C GLY A 317 21.47 25.48 -14.72
N GLN A 318 21.10 25.46 -13.44
CA GLN A 318 20.27 24.43 -12.84
C GLN A 318 18.85 24.97 -12.56
N ILE A 319 17.90 24.05 -12.50
CA ILE A 319 16.59 24.31 -11.87
C ILE A 319 16.78 24.29 -10.36
N VAL A 320 16.29 25.33 -9.69
CA VAL A 320 16.44 25.50 -8.25
C VAL A 320 15.07 25.66 -7.60
N LYS A 321 14.75 24.73 -6.71
CA LYS A 321 13.46 24.68 -5.99
C LYS A 321 13.68 24.92 -4.51
N ALA A 322 12.80 25.69 -3.89
CA ALA A 322 12.84 26.04 -2.47
C ALA A 322 11.59 25.56 -1.74
N VAL A 323 11.76 25.10 -0.50
CA VAL A 323 10.68 24.74 0.42
C VAL A 323 10.85 25.61 1.68
N PRO A 324 10.03 26.68 1.86
CA PRO A 324 10.02 27.47 3.08
C PRO A 324 9.24 26.74 4.17
N VAL A 325 9.84 26.58 5.35
CA VAL A 325 9.27 25.91 6.53
C VAL A 325 9.22 26.92 7.66
N SER A 326 8.06 27.54 7.89
CA SER A 326 7.85 28.57 8.91
C SER A 326 7.86 27.97 10.33
N GLY A 327 8.08 28.82 11.35
CA GLY A 327 8.07 28.38 12.75
C GLY A 327 9.09 27.27 13.08
N CYS A 328 10.16 27.17 12.30
CA CYS A 328 11.15 26.11 12.46
C CYS A 328 12.10 26.40 13.63
N THR A 329 11.99 25.62 14.69
CA THR A 329 12.85 25.69 15.89
C THR A 329 14.01 24.70 15.88
N LEU A 330 14.24 23.99 14.76
CA LEU A 330 15.30 23.01 14.65
C LEU A 330 16.69 23.65 14.86
N THR A 331 17.53 22.98 15.62
CA THR A 331 18.95 23.33 15.77
C THR A 331 19.71 23.04 14.48
N ARG A 332 20.88 23.68 14.29
CA ARG A 332 21.75 23.40 13.14
C ARG A 332 22.04 21.92 12.96
N LYS A 333 22.33 21.18 14.04
CA LYS A 333 22.58 19.74 13.98
C LYS A 333 21.36 18.96 13.45
N GLN A 334 20.16 19.34 13.87
CA GLN A 334 18.92 18.70 13.38
C GLN A 334 18.66 19.02 11.91
N ILE A 335 18.96 20.25 11.46
CA ILE A 335 18.86 20.63 10.04
C ILE A 335 19.89 19.83 9.21
N ASP A 336 21.15 19.73 9.68
CA ASP A 336 22.18 18.94 8.99
C ASP A 336 21.80 17.44 8.92
N THR A 337 21.16 16.89 9.96
CA THR A 337 20.59 15.53 9.96
C THR A 337 19.46 15.39 8.94
N LEU A 338 18.50 16.31 8.94
CA LEU A 338 17.40 16.33 7.95
C LEU A 338 17.95 16.36 6.51
N CYS A 339 18.98 17.20 6.25
CA CYS A 339 19.63 17.25 4.92
C CYS A 339 20.31 15.93 4.54
N ALA A 340 20.94 15.24 5.50
CA ALA A 340 21.53 13.94 5.27
C ALA A 340 20.48 12.86 4.99
N ASP A 341 19.38 12.86 5.71
CA ASP A 341 18.27 11.93 5.50
C ASP A 341 17.57 12.17 4.15
N VAL A 342 17.44 13.42 3.72
CA VAL A 342 16.95 13.77 2.37
C VAL A 342 17.92 13.24 1.31
N GLU A 343 19.25 13.37 1.51
CA GLU A 343 20.26 12.85 0.59
C GLU A 343 20.14 11.32 0.43
N VAL A 344 19.91 10.60 1.52
CA VAL A 344 19.70 9.14 1.48
C VAL A 344 18.46 8.75 0.66
N GLN A 345 17.37 9.52 0.77
CA GLN A 345 16.13 9.20 0.08
C GLN A 345 16.07 9.71 -1.37
N ALA A 346 16.62 10.89 -1.63
CA ALA A 346 16.55 11.54 -2.94
C ALA A 346 17.82 11.34 -3.80
N GLY A 347 18.90 10.79 -3.22
CA GLY A 347 20.19 10.64 -3.88
C GLY A 347 20.96 11.96 -4.05
N ARG A 348 20.46 13.06 -3.48
CA ARG A 348 21.04 14.40 -3.63
C ARG A 348 20.88 15.22 -2.37
N LYS A 349 21.97 15.79 -1.89
CA LYS A 349 21.98 16.62 -0.68
C LYS A 349 21.39 17.99 -0.94
N PRO A 350 20.39 18.44 -0.15
CA PRO A 350 19.85 19.78 -0.26
C PRO A 350 20.78 20.82 0.37
N TYR A 351 20.61 22.07 -0.04
CA TYR A 351 21.16 23.24 0.61
C TYR A 351 20.12 23.83 1.55
N TRP A 352 20.55 24.70 2.49
CA TRP A 352 19.63 25.38 3.37
C TRP A 352 20.12 26.77 3.76
N LEU A 353 19.18 27.62 4.11
CA LEU A 353 19.39 28.87 4.85
C LEU A 353 18.23 29.08 5.81
N ARG A 354 18.37 30.01 6.73
CA ARG A 354 17.32 30.35 7.69
C ARG A 354 17.14 31.85 7.76
N MET A 355 15.91 32.32 7.91
CA MET A 355 15.61 33.66 8.42
C MET A 355 15.53 33.57 9.94
N ASP A 356 16.35 34.34 10.65
CA ASP A 356 16.34 34.39 12.11
C ASP A 356 15.19 35.26 12.66
N GLU A 357 15.08 35.33 13.98
CA GLU A 357 14.07 36.14 14.69
C GLU A 357 14.14 37.65 14.39
N HIS A 358 15.27 38.14 13.93
CA HIS A 358 15.49 39.55 13.55
C HIS A 358 15.28 39.80 12.05
N GLY A 359 14.93 38.74 11.28
CA GLY A 359 14.70 38.83 9.84
C GLY A 359 15.99 38.80 9.01
N ALA A 360 17.14 38.42 9.58
CA ALA A 360 18.36 38.26 8.82
C ALA A 360 18.46 36.84 8.24
N LEU A 361 19.02 36.71 7.01
CA LEU A 361 19.32 35.42 6.41
C LEU A 361 20.65 34.90 6.99
N VAL A 362 20.62 33.72 7.61
CA VAL A 362 21.76 33.14 8.32
C VAL A 362 21.95 31.65 7.98
N GLY A 363 23.16 31.15 8.20
CA GLY A 363 23.49 29.73 8.06
C GLY A 363 23.61 29.26 6.62
N GLY A 364 24.06 28.03 6.42
CA GLY A 364 24.14 27.33 5.13
C GLY A 364 24.68 28.18 3.97
N VAL A 365 23.82 28.38 2.97
CA VAL A 365 24.16 29.16 1.76
C VAL A 365 23.74 30.64 1.83
N ALA A 366 23.29 31.14 3.01
CA ALA A 366 22.76 32.51 3.17
C ALA A 366 23.70 33.62 2.64
N LYS A 367 25.02 33.44 2.76
CA LYS A 367 26.01 34.42 2.27
C LYS A 367 25.89 34.73 0.78
N PHE A 368 25.42 33.77 -0.02
CA PHE A 368 25.23 33.96 -1.46
C PHE A 368 23.94 34.72 -1.82
N PHE A 369 23.07 34.94 -0.85
CA PHE A 369 21.81 35.67 -0.99
C PHE A 369 21.86 37.10 -0.43
N ALA A 370 23.03 37.58 0.03
CA ALA A 370 23.16 38.91 0.65
C ALA A 370 22.59 40.05 -0.22
N GLY A 371 22.82 40.02 -1.54
CA GLY A 371 22.28 41.00 -2.48
C GLY A 371 20.83 40.75 -2.94
N LYS A 372 20.22 39.65 -2.52
CA LYS A 372 18.88 39.20 -2.96
C LYS A 372 17.94 38.86 -1.80
N ALA A 373 18.32 39.26 -0.60
CA ALA A 373 17.56 38.93 0.61
C ALA A 373 16.10 39.40 0.55
N ASP A 374 15.85 40.62 0.06
CA ASP A 374 14.49 41.17 -0.01
C ASP A 374 13.66 40.46 -1.08
N ALA A 375 14.24 40.19 -2.25
CA ALA A 375 13.57 39.44 -3.32
C ALA A 375 13.24 38.00 -2.88
N LEU A 376 14.14 37.35 -2.13
CA LEU A 376 13.88 36.00 -1.60
C LEU A 376 12.79 36.02 -0.53
N ARG A 377 12.76 37.04 0.32
CA ARG A 377 11.69 37.20 1.33
C ARG A 377 10.32 37.36 0.69
N GLU A 378 10.24 38.19 -0.36
CA GLU A 378 8.99 38.41 -1.08
C GLU A 378 8.54 37.14 -1.82
N ALA A 379 9.43 36.51 -2.60
CA ALA A 379 9.10 35.32 -3.39
C ALA A 379 8.66 34.12 -2.55
N LEU A 380 9.24 33.94 -1.38
CA LEU A 380 8.95 32.82 -0.47
C LEU A 380 8.05 33.22 0.72
N ALA A 381 7.55 34.45 0.76
CA ALA A 381 6.76 34.99 1.88
C ALA A 381 7.39 34.70 3.25
N LEU A 382 8.71 34.89 3.38
CA LEU A 382 9.45 34.50 4.57
C LEU A 382 9.06 35.31 5.79
N THR A 383 8.82 34.60 6.86
CA THR A 383 8.61 35.15 8.22
C THR A 383 9.80 34.81 9.13
N PRO A 384 9.98 35.50 10.27
CA PRO A 384 10.96 35.09 11.25
C PRO A 384 10.87 33.60 11.60
N ASP A 385 12.02 32.99 11.90
CA ASP A 385 12.13 31.55 12.17
C ASP A 385 11.74 30.62 11.01
N THR A 386 11.87 31.07 9.77
CA THR A 386 11.66 30.21 8.59
C THR A 386 12.96 29.53 8.15
N LEU A 387 12.96 28.19 8.10
CA LEU A 387 13.97 27.40 7.42
C LEU A 387 13.62 27.32 5.93
N VAL A 388 14.57 27.60 5.04
CA VAL A 388 14.42 27.40 3.61
C VAL A 388 15.34 26.26 3.19
N LEU A 389 14.73 25.14 2.76
CA LEU A 389 15.45 24.02 2.13
C LEU A 389 15.50 24.26 0.63
N ILE A 390 16.62 23.96 -0.01
CA ILE A 390 16.85 24.28 -1.43
C ILE A 390 17.42 23.06 -2.13
N SER A 391 16.80 22.65 -3.23
CA SER A 391 17.32 21.64 -4.15
C SER A 391 17.77 22.30 -5.45
N ALA A 392 18.80 21.73 -6.11
CA ALA A 392 19.29 22.19 -7.41
C ALA A 392 19.69 20.99 -8.26
N GLY A 393 19.41 21.05 -9.57
CA GLY A 393 19.75 19.98 -10.50
C GLY A 393 18.98 20.08 -11.81
N LYS A 394 18.97 18.99 -12.58
CA LYS A 394 18.02 18.85 -13.70
C LYS A 394 16.60 18.93 -13.17
N LYS A 395 15.63 19.33 -14.02
CA LYS A 395 14.24 19.59 -13.61
C LYS A 395 13.65 18.46 -12.73
N THR A 396 13.69 17.23 -13.22
CA THR A 396 13.13 16.07 -12.50
C THR A 396 13.86 15.81 -11.17
N GLU A 397 15.19 15.93 -11.14
CA GLU A 397 16.00 15.73 -9.93
C GLU A 397 15.69 16.79 -8.87
N ALA A 398 15.63 18.06 -9.28
CA ALA A 398 15.32 19.16 -8.38
C ALA A 398 13.91 19.05 -7.80
N GLN A 399 12.93 18.68 -8.63
CA GLN A 399 11.54 18.44 -8.20
C GLN A 399 11.45 17.27 -7.21
N LYS A 400 11.97 16.09 -7.55
CA LYS A 400 11.96 14.91 -6.65
C LYS A 400 12.64 15.19 -5.31
N THR A 401 13.80 15.86 -5.34
CA THR A 401 14.49 16.25 -4.10
C THR A 401 13.64 17.22 -3.27
N ALA A 402 13.00 18.21 -3.92
CA ALA A 402 12.10 19.14 -3.25
C ALA A 402 10.89 18.44 -2.60
N GLY A 403 10.32 17.44 -3.25
CA GLY A 403 9.23 16.62 -2.69
C GLY A 403 9.65 15.85 -1.44
N VAL A 404 10.86 15.27 -1.43
CA VAL A 404 11.41 14.60 -0.24
C VAL A 404 11.65 15.62 0.89
N MET A 405 12.23 16.80 0.58
CA MET A 405 12.41 17.88 1.56
C MET A 405 11.07 18.30 2.19
N LEU A 406 10.06 18.53 1.37
CA LEU A 406 8.72 18.93 1.79
C LEU A 406 8.12 17.91 2.75
N LYS A 407 8.11 16.64 2.36
CA LYS A 407 7.56 15.54 3.15
C LYS A 407 8.26 15.39 4.49
N MET A 408 9.59 15.39 4.49
CA MET A 408 10.38 15.18 5.71
C MET A 408 10.31 16.39 6.65
N ALA A 409 10.38 17.61 6.11
CA ALA A 409 10.28 18.82 6.92
C ALA A 409 8.87 18.98 7.51
N GLY A 410 7.82 18.71 6.71
CA GLY A 410 6.43 18.76 7.17
C GLY A 410 6.14 17.79 8.31
N ALA A 411 6.71 16.58 8.25
CA ALA A 411 6.58 15.60 9.33
C ALA A 411 7.41 15.93 10.58
N LEU A 412 8.56 16.62 10.39
CA LEU A 412 9.50 16.87 11.48
C LEU A 412 9.19 18.16 12.25
N VAL A 413 8.71 19.22 11.55
CA VAL A 413 8.44 20.54 12.15
C VAL A 413 6.98 20.60 12.60
N PRO A 414 6.71 20.77 13.90
CA PRO A 414 5.34 20.78 14.41
C PRO A 414 4.48 21.89 13.76
N GLY A 415 3.24 21.55 13.48
CA GLY A 415 2.25 22.49 12.94
C GLY A 415 2.06 22.43 11.42
N HIS A 416 2.95 21.76 10.70
CA HIS A 416 2.87 21.64 9.24
C HIS A 416 2.17 20.38 8.74
N MET A 417 1.88 19.41 9.60
CA MET A 417 1.19 18.17 9.23
C MET A 417 0.03 17.87 10.17
N ASP A 418 -1.15 17.66 9.63
CA ASP A 418 -2.29 17.12 10.37
C ASP A 418 -2.35 15.60 10.18
N GLU A 419 -1.76 14.87 11.13
CA GLU A 419 -1.63 13.40 11.06
C GLU A 419 -2.97 12.67 11.17
N LYS A 420 -4.03 13.31 11.72
CA LYS A 420 -5.28 12.64 12.11
C LYS A 420 -6.40 12.81 11.10
N ARG A 421 -6.09 12.86 9.82
CA ARG A 421 -7.08 12.94 8.77
C ARG A 421 -6.72 12.12 7.53
N TYR A 422 -7.72 11.75 6.75
CA TYR A 422 -7.56 11.22 5.40
C TYR A 422 -7.84 12.35 4.41
N GLU A 423 -6.86 12.62 3.54
CA GLU A 423 -6.94 13.67 2.52
C GLU A 423 -6.75 13.03 1.14
N PHE A 424 -7.82 13.01 0.35
CA PHE A 424 -7.83 12.46 -1.00
C PHE A 424 -7.62 13.54 -2.06
N CYS A 425 -6.93 13.18 -3.14
CA CYS A 425 -6.92 13.97 -4.35
C CYS A 425 -6.74 13.07 -5.58
N TRP A 426 -7.14 13.60 -6.72
CA TRP A 426 -6.83 13.04 -8.03
C TRP A 426 -5.63 13.74 -8.63
N ILE A 427 -4.67 12.98 -9.13
CA ILE A 427 -3.66 13.48 -10.05
C ILE A 427 -4.15 13.12 -11.44
N VAL A 428 -4.21 14.11 -12.33
CA VAL A 428 -4.79 13.99 -13.68
C VAL A 428 -3.83 14.50 -14.74
N ASP A 429 -4.14 14.28 -16.01
CA ASP A 429 -3.39 14.80 -17.14
C ASP A 429 -1.89 14.42 -17.09
N PHE A 430 -1.62 13.13 -17.02
CA PHE A 430 -0.26 12.62 -17.10
C PHE A 430 0.32 12.80 -18.51
N PRO A 431 1.63 13.08 -18.67
CA PRO A 431 2.26 13.07 -19.97
C PRO A 431 2.16 11.68 -20.59
N MET A 432 1.80 11.61 -21.87
CA MET A 432 1.74 10.33 -22.59
C MET A 432 3.13 9.80 -22.90
N PHE A 433 4.05 10.70 -23.25
CA PHE A 433 5.41 10.39 -23.64
C PHE A 433 6.44 11.10 -22.78
N ALA A 434 7.60 10.47 -22.64
CA ALA A 434 8.80 11.04 -22.01
C ALA A 434 10.03 10.63 -22.81
N ILE A 435 11.15 11.31 -22.60
CA ILE A 435 12.45 10.84 -23.09
C ILE A 435 13.03 9.85 -22.07
N GLY A 436 13.30 8.62 -22.51
CA GLY A 436 13.93 7.61 -21.69
C GLY A 436 15.31 8.04 -21.19
N GLU A 437 15.57 7.88 -19.90
CA GLU A 437 16.85 8.32 -19.30
C GLU A 437 18.05 7.54 -19.86
N GLU A 438 17.88 6.27 -20.17
CA GLU A 438 18.93 5.40 -20.70
C GLU A 438 18.96 5.38 -22.23
N SER A 439 17.80 5.31 -22.86
CA SER A 439 17.67 5.21 -24.31
C SER A 439 17.88 6.56 -25.04
N GLY A 440 17.54 7.67 -24.38
CA GLY A 440 17.47 8.99 -25.02
C GLY A 440 16.37 9.13 -26.06
N GLU A 441 15.48 8.14 -26.17
CA GLU A 441 14.44 8.02 -27.16
C GLU A 441 13.06 8.34 -26.55
N LEU A 442 12.08 8.59 -27.42
CA LEU A 442 10.69 8.77 -26.99
C LEU A 442 10.12 7.44 -26.51
N GLU A 443 9.59 7.41 -25.29
CA GLU A 443 8.99 6.24 -24.66
C GLU A 443 7.63 6.62 -24.06
N PHE A 444 6.76 5.63 -23.82
CA PHE A 444 5.56 5.86 -23.00
C PHE A 444 5.94 6.23 -21.57
N CYS A 445 5.36 7.31 -21.05
CA CYS A 445 5.67 7.77 -19.71
C CYS A 445 5.12 6.83 -18.61
N HIS A 446 3.91 6.31 -18.81
CA HIS A 446 3.19 5.44 -17.89
C HIS A 446 2.47 4.30 -18.62
N ASN A 447 1.13 4.38 -18.77
CA ASN A 447 0.31 3.33 -19.37
C ASN A 447 0.11 3.54 -20.87
N PRO A 448 0.63 2.67 -21.76
CA PRO A 448 0.51 2.81 -23.21
C PRO A 448 -0.93 2.68 -23.73
N PHE A 449 -1.84 2.13 -22.92
CA PHE A 449 -3.25 1.94 -23.31
C PHE A 449 -4.15 3.11 -22.94
N SER A 450 -3.59 4.23 -22.50
CA SER A 450 -4.35 5.45 -22.19
C SER A 450 -4.69 6.21 -23.47
N MET A 451 -5.88 6.81 -23.49
CA MET A 451 -6.30 7.67 -24.59
C MET A 451 -5.53 9.00 -24.55
N PRO A 452 -4.83 9.38 -25.63
CA PRO A 452 -4.18 10.69 -25.71
C PRO A 452 -5.21 11.82 -25.79
N ASN A 453 -4.93 12.95 -25.14
CA ASN A 453 -5.69 14.17 -25.32
C ASN A 453 -5.54 14.65 -26.76
N GLY A 454 -6.64 14.97 -27.42
CA GLY A 454 -6.67 15.31 -28.84
C GLY A 454 -6.70 14.11 -29.79
N GLY A 455 -6.67 12.87 -29.28
CA GLY A 455 -6.84 11.65 -30.05
C GLY A 455 -5.82 11.47 -31.18
N LEU A 456 -6.28 10.91 -32.31
CA LEU A 456 -5.42 10.65 -33.48
C LEU A 456 -4.77 11.92 -34.05
N GLU A 457 -5.51 13.03 -34.08
CA GLU A 457 -4.99 14.28 -34.70
C GLU A 457 -3.80 14.85 -33.92
N ALA A 458 -3.78 14.75 -32.60
CA ALA A 458 -2.62 15.19 -31.81
C ALA A 458 -1.36 14.36 -32.13
N LEU A 459 -1.50 13.05 -32.32
CA LEU A 459 -0.40 12.17 -32.71
C LEU A 459 0.10 12.45 -34.11
N LEU A 460 -0.83 12.69 -35.08
CA LEU A 460 -0.48 13.06 -36.46
C LEU A 460 0.17 14.44 -36.52
N ALA A 461 -0.29 15.41 -35.73
CA ALA A 461 0.33 16.73 -35.64
C ALA A 461 1.77 16.63 -35.09
N ALA A 462 1.99 15.76 -34.09
CA ALA A 462 3.33 15.52 -33.59
C ALA A 462 4.24 14.84 -34.64
N GLU A 463 3.74 13.87 -35.38
CA GLU A 463 4.47 13.24 -36.50
C GLU A 463 4.87 14.26 -37.58
N ARG A 464 3.98 15.21 -37.89
CA ARG A 464 4.26 16.30 -38.87
C ARG A 464 5.20 17.38 -38.31
N GLY A 465 5.58 17.30 -37.02
CA GLY A 465 6.41 18.31 -36.34
C GLY A 465 5.65 19.61 -36.03
N GLU A 466 4.33 19.61 -36.06
CA GLU A 466 3.45 20.73 -35.70
C GLU A 466 3.19 20.82 -34.19
N LEU A 467 3.37 19.71 -33.48
CA LEU A 467 3.20 19.60 -32.04
C LEU A 467 4.40 18.86 -31.43
N ASP A 468 4.90 19.33 -30.29
CA ASP A 468 5.91 18.58 -29.53
C ASP A 468 5.25 17.34 -28.86
N PRO A 469 5.68 16.10 -29.15
CA PRO A 469 5.11 14.90 -28.56
C PRO A 469 5.16 14.88 -27.03
N LEU A 470 6.13 15.57 -26.41
CA LEU A 470 6.24 15.69 -24.95
C LEU A 470 5.13 16.56 -24.33
N THR A 471 4.37 17.30 -25.14
CA THR A 471 3.22 18.09 -24.67
C THR A 471 1.89 17.34 -24.75
N ILE A 472 1.89 16.15 -25.36
CA ILE A 472 0.68 15.32 -25.43
C ILE A 472 0.44 14.69 -24.06
N MET A 473 -0.69 15.05 -23.45
CA MET A 473 -1.16 14.44 -22.20
C MET A 473 -2.07 13.26 -22.52
N ALA A 474 -2.20 12.35 -21.56
CA ALA A 474 -3.14 11.23 -21.63
C ALA A 474 -4.24 11.41 -20.57
N TYR A 475 -5.44 10.88 -20.85
CA TYR A 475 -6.52 10.74 -19.87
C TYR A 475 -6.19 9.63 -18.86
N GLN A 476 -5.08 9.82 -18.18
CA GLN A 476 -4.61 8.97 -17.09
C GLN A 476 -4.77 9.71 -15.78
N TYR A 477 -5.08 8.96 -14.72
CA TYR A 477 -5.36 9.52 -13.41
C TYR A 477 -4.97 8.56 -12.29
N ASP A 478 -4.47 9.13 -11.19
CA ASP A 478 -4.15 8.42 -9.97
C ASP A 478 -4.99 8.97 -8.81
N LEU A 479 -5.52 8.08 -7.98
CA LEU A 479 -6.11 8.45 -6.70
C LEU A 479 -5.05 8.37 -5.61
N VAL A 480 -4.81 9.48 -4.95
CA VAL A 480 -3.83 9.60 -3.87
C VAL A 480 -4.54 9.89 -2.55
N CYS A 481 -4.09 9.25 -1.48
CA CYS A 481 -4.49 9.56 -0.11
C CYS A 481 -3.26 9.61 0.79
N ASN A 482 -3.07 10.73 1.49
CA ASN A 482 -1.99 10.88 2.48
C ASN A 482 -0.59 10.56 1.90
N GLY A 483 -0.32 10.99 0.68
CA GLY A 483 0.97 10.73 0.02
C GLY A 483 1.17 9.29 -0.45
N VAL A 484 0.12 8.48 -0.45
CA VAL A 484 0.11 7.11 -0.96
C VAL A 484 -0.77 7.04 -2.20
N GLU A 485 -0.22 6.55 -3.32
CA GLU A 485 -1.00 6.18 -4.49
C GLU A 485 -1.87 4.97 -4.15
N LEU A 486 -3.16 5.20 -3.97
CA LEU A 486 -4.11 4.13 -3.76
C LEU A 486 -4.45 3.38 -5.04
N SER A 487 -4.45 4.10 -6.16
CA SER A 487 -4.93 3.56 -7.42
C SER A 487 -4.41 4.34 -8.60
N SER A 488 -4.20 3.64 -9.72
CA SER A 488 -3.96 4.21 -11.04
C SER A 488 -5.00 3.73 -12.04
N GLY A 489 -5.41 4.60 -12.95
CA GLY A 489 -6.42 4.32 -13.97
C GLY A 489 -6.27 5.19 -15.21
N ALA A 490 -7.11 4.92 -16.22
CA ALA A 490 -7.17 5.72 -17.44
C ALA A 490 -8.50 5.57 -18.16
N VAL A 491 -8.87 6.55 -18.98
CA VAL A 491 -9.72 6.33 -20.14
C VAL A 491 -8.89 5.56 -21.15
N ARG A 492 -9.41 4.44 -21.62
CA ARG A 492 -8.65 3.52 -22.48
C ARG A 492 -8.66 3.97 -23.93
N ASN A 493 -7.52 3.78 -24.57
CA ASN A 493 -7.46 3.82 -26.01
C ASN A 493 -8.16 2.57 -26.56
N HIS A 494 -9.29 2.76 -27.19
CA HIS A 494 -10.15 1.70 -27.74
C HIS A 494 -10.22 1.72 -29.28
N ASP A 495 -9.49 2.67 -29.89
CA ASP A 495 -9.42 2.85 -31.33
C ASP A 495 -8.12 2.22 -31.85
N PRO A 496 -8.19 1.24 -32.79
CA PRO A 496 -7.01 0.57 -33.32
C PRO A 496 -6.07 1.52 -34.05
N ASP A 497 -6.59 2.54 -34.74
CA ASP A 497 -5.76 3.50 -35.50
C ASP A 497 -4.96 4.40 -34.54
N ILE A 498 -5.59 4.87 -33.44
CA ILE A 498 -4.90 5.63 -32.39
C ILE A 498 -3.87 4.73 -31.69
N MET A 499 -4.22 3.44 -31.43
CA MET A 499 -3.31 2.50 -30.78
C MET A 499 -2.05 2.31 -31.63
N VAL A 500 -2.20 1.99 -32.92
CA VAL A 500 -1.07 1.80 -33.83
C VAL A 500 -0.23 3.08 -33.90
N LYS A 501 -0.85 4.24 -34.09
CA LYS A 501 -0.14 5.51 -34.21
C LYS A 501 0.64 5.86 -32.94
N ALA A 502 0.05 5.64 -31.75
CA ALA A 502 0.76 5.87 -30.48
C ALA A 502 1.99 4.97 -30.32
N PHE A 503 1.90 3.70 -30.74
CA PHE A 503 3.03 2.78 -30.71
C PHE A 503 4.09 3.12 -31.78
N GLU A 504 3.69 3.59 -32.97
CA GLU A 504 4.63 4.08 -33.99
C GLU A 504 5.48 5.25 -33.49
N MET A 505 4.91 6.15 -32.66
CA MET A 505 5.65 7.24 -32.02
C MET A 505 6.84 6.76 -31.19
N VAL A 506 6.73 5.58 -30.59
CA VAL A 506 7.80 4.91 -29.81
C VAL A 506 8.50 3.81 -30.63
N ARG A 507 8.42 3.86 -31.96
CA ARG A 507 9.10 2.97 -32.92
C ARG A 507 8.63 1.50 -32.88
N LEU A 508 7.42 1.25 -32.45
CA LEU A 508 6.76 -0.06 -32.50
C LEU A 508 5.65 0.00 -33.55
N GLY A 509 5.80 -0.73 -34.64
CA GLY A 509 4.83 -0.73 -35.73
C GLY A 509 3.57 -1.55 -35.47
N GLU A 510 2.63 -1.51 -36.42
CA GLU A 510 1.38 -2.27 -36.35
C GLU A 510 1.63 -3.78 -36.13
N ASP A 511 2.67 -4.34 -36.78
CA ASP A 511 3.03 -5.76 -36.62
C ASP A 511 3.49 -6.09 -35.18
N ASP A 512 4.17 -5.15 -34.52
CA ASP A 512 4.55 -5.27 -33.10
C ASP A 512 3.33 -5.26 -32.21
N VAL A 513 2.37 -4.37 -32.47
CA VAL A 513 1.10 -4.28 -31.74
C VAL A 513 0.32 -5.59 -31.89
N LYS A 514 0.20 -6.10 -33.11
CA LYS A 514 -0.48 -7.37 -33.40
C LYS A 514 0.21 -8.57 -32.76
N ALA A 515 1.53 -8.56 -32.68
CA ALA A 515 2.30 -9.64 -32.08
C ALA A 515 2.21 -9.63 -30.53
N LYS A 516 2.27 -8.43 -29.93
CA LYS A 516 2.25 -8.26 -28.46
C LYS A 516 0.85 -8.31 -27.86
N PHE A 517 -0.15 -7.75 -28.58
CA PHE A 517 -1.53 -7.61 -28.09
C PHE A 517 -2.59 -8.12 -29.07
N PRO A 518 -2.45 -9.35 -29.60
CA PRO A 518 -3.31 -9.83 -30.69
C PRO A 518 -4.80 -9.82 -30.34
N ALA A 519 -5.15 -10.20 -29.11
CA ALA A 519 -6.54 -10.26 -28.67
C ALA A 519 -7.19 -8.88 -28.56
N MET A 520 -6.47 -7.89 -27.99
CA MET A 520 -6.97 -6.53 -27.86
C MET A 520 -7.09 -5.83 -29.20
N TYR A 521 -6.05 -5.89 -30.04
CA TYR A 521 -6.07 -5.30 -31.37
C TYR A 521 -7.25 -5.84 -32.19
N ASN A 522 -7.40 -7.17 -32.26
CA ASN A 522 -8.51 -7.78 -32.97
C ASN A 522 -9.88 -7.36 -32.41
N ALA A 523 -10.02 -7.37 -31.09
CA ALA A 523 -11.27 -6.97 -30.44
C ALA A 523 -11.66 -5.53 -30.77
N PHE A 524 -10.70 -4.61 -30.78
CA PHE A 524 -10.95 -3.21 -31.14
C PHE A 524 -11.34 -3.04 -32.62
N CYS A 525 -10.75 -3.84 -33.51
CA CYS A 525 -11.16 -3.88 -34.92
C CYS A 525 -12.61 -4.36 -35.14
N TYR A 526 -13.21 -5.10 -34.18
CA TYR A 526 -14.62 -5.48 -34.21
C TYR A 526 -15.55 -4.43 -33.59
N GLY A 527 -15.04 -3.31 -33.13
CA GLY A 527 -15.81 -2.20 -32.58
C GLY A 527 -15.87 -2.25 -31.05
N ALA A 528 -14.91 -1.62 -30.40
CA ALA A 528 -14.88 -1.47 -28.94
C ALA A 528 -15.64 -0.20 -28.51
N PRO A 529 -16.42 -0.22 -27.41
CA PRO A 529 -16.98 1.00 -26.85
C PRO A 529 -15.88 1.84 -26.19
N PRO A 530 -16.05 3.16 -26.07
CA PRO A 530 -15.21 3.94 -25.14
C PRO A 530 -15.35 3.34 -23.73
N HIS A 531 -14.24 3.16 -23.03
CA HIS A 531 -14.25 2.58 -21.69
C HIS A 531 -13.14 3.16 -20.82
N ALA A 532 -13.37 3.09 -19.53
CA ALA A 532 -12.46 3.64 -18.52
C ALA A 532 -12.48 2.78 -17.25
N GLY A 533 -11.37 2.75 -16.55
CA GLY A 533 -11.27 1.98 -15.32
C GLY A 533 -10.09 2.36 -14.46
N ILE A 534 -10.02 1.71 -13.30
CA ILE A 534 -9.03 1.97 -12.27
C ILE A 534 -8.86 0.72 -11.39
N ALA A 535 -7.77 0.63 -10.65
CA ALA A 535 -7.47 -0.55 -9.83
C ALA A 535 -6.92 -0.19 -8.44
N PRO A 536 -7.78 0.24 -7.48
CA PRO A 536 -7.36 0.51 -6.11
C PRO A 536 -6.70 -0.68 -5.43
N GLY A 537 -5.50 -0.46 -4.87
CA GLY A 537 -4.75 -1.45 -4.11
C GLY A 537 -5.40 -1.73 -2.76
N VAL A 538 -5.96 -2.94 -2.58
CA VAL A 538 -6.63 -3.35 -1.33
C VAL A 538 -5.65 -3.29 -0.16
N ASP A 539 -4.42 -3.76 -0.36
CA ASP A 539 -3.41 -3.81 0.69
C ASP A 539 -3.01 -2.41 1.16
N ARG A 540 -2.83 -1.45 0.25
CA ARG A 540 -2.53 -0.06 0.58
C ARG A 540 -3.68 0.62 1.33
N MET A 541 -4.92 0.40 0.89
CA MET A 541 -6.10 0.92 1.60
C MET A 541 -6.18 0.40 3.03
N VAL A 542 -6.04 -0.92 3.22
CA VAL A 542 -6.10 -1.52 4.56
C VAL A 542 -4.94 -1.07 5.44
N MET A 543 -3.75 -0.91 4.89
CA MET A 543 -2.59 -0.36 5.60
C MET A 543 -2.88 1.05 6.16
N LEU A 544 -3.43 1.94 5.34
CA LEU A 544 -3.82 3.29 5.78
C LEU A 544 -4.91 3.26 6.85
N LEU A 545 -5.95 2.42 6.67
CA LEU A 545 -7.05 2.28 7.62
C LEU A 545 -6.59 1.72 8.96
N ALA A 546 -5.62 0.80 8.95
CA ALA A 546 -5.00 0.23 10.14
C ALA A 546 -4.00 1.17 10.83
N GLY A 547 -3.56 2.25 10.15
CA GLY A 547 -2.48 3.11 10.64
C GLY A 547 -1.11 2.42 10.68
N GLU A 548 -0.89 1.41 9.82
CA GLU A 548 0.35 0.65 9.77
C GLU A 548 1.31 1.25 8.72
N SER A 549 2.61 1.12 8.99
CA SER A 549 3.67 1.58 8.09
C SER A 549 4.12 0.53 7.07
N SER A 550 3.63 -0.70 7.20
CA SER A 550 3.97 -1.82 6.32
C SER A 550 2.76 -2.69 6.00
N ILE A 551 2.59 -3.01 4.71
CA ILE A 551 1.53 -3.93 4.28
C ILE A 551 1.69 -5.35 4.83
N ARG A 552 2.88 -5.76 5.28
CA ARG A 552 3.09 -7.06 5.92
C ARG A 552 2.32 -7.22 7.22
N GLU A 553 1.96 -6.13 7.88
CA GLU A 553 1.13 -6.15 9.09
C GLU A 553 -0.36 -6.49 8.80
N ILE A 554 -0.81 -6.27 7.56
CA ILE A 554 -2.22 -6.48 7.17
C ILE A 554 -2.41 -7.69 6.24
N ILE A 555 -1.34 -8.40 5.88
CA ILE A 555 -1.38 -9.64 5.08
C ILE A 555 -1.26 -10.84 6.04
N PRO A 556 -2.14 -11.87 5.93
CA PRO A 556 -2.10 -13.02 6.83
C PRO A 556 -0.74 -13.75 6.83
N PHE A 557 -0.24 -14.08 5.65
CA PHE A 557 1.01 -14.82 5.44
C PHE A 557 1.88 -14.08 4.41
N PRO A 558 2.55 -12.98 4.78
CA PRO A 558 3.36 -12.21 3.86
C PRO A 558 4.73 -12.86 3.63
N MET A 559 5.30 -12.64 2.45
CA MET A 559 6.73 -12.88 2.22
C MET A 559 7.59 -11.87 2.98
N ASN A 560 8.84 -12.22 3.23
CA ASN A 560 9.84 -11.29 3.75
C ASN A 560 10.32 -10.32 2.63
N LYS A 561 11.19 -9.38 2.98
CA LYS A 561 11.75 -8.41 2.02
C LYS A 561 12.56 -9.04 0.86
N ASN A 562 12.99 -10.28 1.01
CA ASN A 562 13.76 -11.03 0.01
C ASN A 562 12.86 -11.95 -0.85
N ALA A 563 11.55 -11.72 -0.88
CA ALA A 563 10.57 -12.53 -1.60
C ALA A 563 10.54 -14.01 -1.16
N GLN A 564 10.70 -14.27 0.14
CA GLN A 564 10.67 -15.63 0.70
C GLN A 564 9.52 -15.80 1.69
N ASP A 565 8.77 -16.87 1.55
CA ASP A 565 7.88 -17.37 2.61
C ASP A 565 8.70 -18.30 3.51
N VAL A 566 9.21 -17.75 4.59
CA VAL A 566 10.07 -18.47 5.55
C VAL A 566 9.31 -19.50 6.40
N MET A 567 7.98 -19.42 6.45
CA MET A 567 7.14 -20.39 7.15
C MET A 567 6.91 -21.64 6.32
N MET A 568 6.60 -21.48 5.03
CA MET A 568 6.37 -22.58 4.11
C MET A 568 7.63 -23.05 3.37
N GLY A 569 8.73 -22.29 3.47
CA GLY A 569 10.00 -22.58 2.81
C GLY A 569 9.95 -22.34 1.29
N ALA A 570 9.24 -21.31 0.85
CA ALA A 570 9.22 -20.91 -0.56
C ALA A 570 10.10 -19.68 -0.81
N PRO A 571 10.82 -19.60 -1.97
CA PRO A 571 10.95 -20.65 -2.99
C PRO A 571 11.76 -21.85 -2.49
N SER A 572 11.51 -23.02 -3.06
CA SER A 572 12.20 -24.27 -2.73
C SER A 572 12.71 -24.98 -3.96
N THR A 573 13.66 -25.88 -3.78
CA THR A 573 14.13 -26.78 -4.84
C THR A 573 13.01 -27.74 -5.25
N VAL A 574 13.08 -28.24 -6.47
CA VAL A 574 12.17 -29.24 -7.01
C VAL A 574 12.95 -30.51 -7.36
N GLU A 575 12.25 -31.65 -7.44
CA GLU A 575 12.87 -32.92 -7.80
C GLU A 575 13.29 -32.93 -9.28
N GLN A 576 14.39 -33.64 -9.61
CA GLN A 576 14.86 -33.75 -10.98
C GLN A 576 13.77 -34.28 -11.92
N LYS A 577 12.96 -35.24 -11.47
CA LYS A 577 11.82 -35.77 -12.23
C LYS A 577 10.85 -34.69 -12.68
N GLN A 578 10.60 -33.68 -11.84
CA GLN A 578 9.71 -32.55 -12.16
C GLN A 578 10.34 -31.68 -13.27
N LEU A 579 11.65 -31.44 -13.19
CA LEU A 579 12.39 -30.70 -14.22
C LEU A 579 12.36 -31.44 -15.55
N ASP A 580 12.61 -32.77 -15.53
CA ASP A 580 12.58 -33.62 -16.71
C ASP A 580 11.19 -33.64 -17.39
N GLU A 581 10.12 -33.71 -16.60
CA GLU A 581 8.72 -33.64 -17.09
C GLU A 581 8.37 -32.29 -17.71
N LEU A 582 9.06 -31.21 -17.27
CA LEU A 582 8.91 -29.86 -17.80
C LEU A 582 9.88 -29.56 -18.95
N HIS A 583 10.80 -30.43 -19.26
CA HIS A 583 11.88 -30.26 -20.24
C HIS A 583 12.76 -29.01 -19.89
N ILE A 584 13.08 -28.84 -18.61
CA ILE A 584 13.89 -27.72 -18.10
C ILE A 584 15.19 -28.26 -17.53
N ALA A 585 16.30 -27.56 -17.80
CA ALA A 585 17.57 -27.77 -17.16
C ALA A 585 17.97 -26.50 -16.37
N LEU A 586 18.52 -26.71 -15.17
CA LEU A 586 19.13 -25.63 -14.42
C LEU A 586 20.53 -25.38 -14.95
N VAL A 587 20.90 -24.14 -15.22
CA VAL A 587 22.21 -23.72 -15.69
C VAL A 587 22.85 -22.78 -14.69
N GLY A 588 24.13 -22.97 -14.39
CA GLY A 588 24.88 -22.21 -13.41
C GLY A 588 25.19 -22.97 -12.12
N GLU A 589 26.05 -22.42 -11.29
CA GLU A 589 26.30 -22.94 -9.94
C GLU A 589 25.10 -22.53 -9.06
N LEU A 590 24.44 -23.54 -8.48
CA LEU A 590 23.39 -23.30 -7.48
C LEU A 590 24.11 -22.94 -6.17
N GLU A 591 23.86 -21.77 -5.63
CA GLU A 591 24.23 -21.46 -4.25
C GLU A 591 23.46 -22.40 -3.32
N GLU A 592 24.19 -23.16 -2.46
CA GLU A 592 23.62 -24.07 -1.48
C GLU A 592 22.91 -23.34 -0.33
#